data_61da70bdacf2012730a2bf6f79f53302
#
_entry.id   61da70bdacf2012730a2bf6f79f53302
#
_cell.length_a   1.000
_cell.length_b   1.000
_cell.length_c   1.000
_cell.angle_alpha   90.00
_cell.angle_beta   90.00
_cell.angle_gamma   90.00
#
_symmetry.space_group_name_H-M   'P 1'
#
loop_
_entity.id
_entity.type
_entity.pdbx_description
1 polymer ?
#
loop_
_entity_poly.entity_id
_entity_poly.type
_entity_poly.pdbx_seq_one_letter_code
_entity_poly.pdbx_strand_id
1 'polypeptide(L)'
;MRFKPLLNIIGALLTILGLSMIVPILISFFYNEYDLYGFLYSSAFCIFSGFPMWYLTRYKRSLTSRDGFAIVTLSWIITAVVGALPFYLSGAIPNFTDAFFESMSGVTTTGASILGNPLTMPHLEHGIESLPMAILFWRSFLQWIGGMGIIVFYIAILPLLGVGGVQLFKAEAP
;
A
#
# COMPACT_ATOMS: atom_id res chain seq x y z
N MET A 1 5.38 4.47 24.17
CA MET A 1 4.71 4.46 22.86
C MET A 1 3.35 5.15 23.01
N ARG A 2 3.07 6.15 22.22
CA ARG A 2 1.80 6.90 22.32
C ARG A 2 0.84 6.40 21.25
N PHE A 3 -0.26 5.77 21.64
CA PHE A 3 -1.19 5.14 20.71
C PHE A 3 -2.00 6.14 19.85
N LYS A 4 -2.34 7.33 20.41
CA LYS A 4 -3.15 8.32 19.68
C LYS A 4 -2.55 8.85 18.37
N PRO A 5 -1.26 9.29 18.32
CA PRO A 5 -0.65 9.72 17.07
C PRO A 5 -0.52 8.57 16.06
N LEU A 6 -0.20 7.37 16.53
CA LEU A 6 -0.10 6.18 15.72
C LEU A 6 -1.44 5.89 15.01
N LEU A 7 -2.53 5.83 15.79
CA LEU A 7 -3.88 5.61 15.25
C LEU A 7 -4.32 6.72 14.28
N ASN A 8 -3.97 7.98 14.57
CA ASN A 8 -4.31 9.09 13.69
C ASN A 8 -3.64 8.96 12.32
N ILE A 9 -2.33 8.66 12.28
CA ILE A 9 -1.59 8.54 11.03
C ILE A 9 -2.00 7.29 10.25
N ILE A 10 -2.20 6.16 10.94
CA ILE A 10 -2.72 4.94 10.30
C ILE A 10 -4.12 5.16 9.76
N GLY A 11 -5.00 5.87 10.50
CA GLY A 11 -6.33 6.22 10.02
C GLY A 11 -6.30 7.09 8.77
N ALA A 12 -5.43 8.09 8.72
CA ALA A 12 -5.21 8.90 7.53
C ALA A 12 -4.71 8.06 6.34
N LEU A 13 -3.73 7.18 6.57
CA LEU A 13 -3.19 6.27 5.57
C LEU A 13 -4.28 5.37 4.98
N LEU A 14 -5.08 4.71 5.83
CA LEU A 14 -6.19 3.87 5.40
C LEU A 14 -7.20 4.65 4.56
N THR A 15 -7.53 5.86 4.98
CA THR A 15 -8.46 6.73 4.25
C THR A 15 -7.91 7.08 2.86
N ILE A 16 -6.64 7.45 2.77
CA ILE A 16 -5.97 7.76 1.50
C ILE A 16 -5.92 6.53 0.59
N LEU A 17 -5.57 5.35 1.13
CA LEU A 17 -5.57 4.09 0.36
C LEU A 17 -6.98 3.74 -0.14
N GLY A 18 -8.00 3.89 0.71
CA GLY A 18 -9.38 3.66 0.31
C GLY A 18 -9.84 4.60 -0.80
N LEU A 19 -9.48 5.88 -0.73
CA LEU A 19 -9.77 6.87 -1.77
C LEU A 19 -8.99 6.59 -3.07
N SER A 20 -7.75 6.14 -2.99
CA SER A 20 -6.96 5.79 -4.17
C SER A 20 -7.55 4.60 -4.95
N MET A 21 -8.30 3.72 -4.30
CA MET A 21 -9.02 2.61 -4.96
C MET A 21 -10.18 3.08 -5.86
N ILE A 22 -10.57 4.37 -5.80
CA ILE A 22 -11.57 4.91 -6.73
C ILE A 22 -11.11 4.77 -8.18
N VAL A 23 -9.81 4.94 -8.45
CA VAL A 23 -9.29 4.83 -9.81
C VAL A 23 -9.47 3.42 -10.38
N PRO A 24 -9.00 2.32 -9.73
CA PRO A 24 -9.26 0.98 -10.23
C PRO A 24 -10.76 0.62 -10.24
N ILE A 25 -11.59 1.15 -9.32
CA ILE A 25 -13.06 0.98 -9.39
C ILE A 25 -13.62 1.53 -10.70
N LEU A 26 -13.18 2.72 -11.11
CA LEU A 26 -13.60 3.31 -12.38
C LEU A 26 -13.10 2.48 -13.56
N ILE A 27 -11.86 2.00 -13.54
CA ILE A 27 -11.31 1.13 -14.58
C ILE A 27 -12.18 -0.14 -14.71
N SER A 28 -12.38 -0.86 -13.61
CA SER A 28 -13.19 -2.08 -13.59
C SER A 28 -14.63 -1.84 -14.07
N PHE A 29 -15.23 -0.71 -13.72
CA PHE A 29 -16.55 -0.31 -14.16
C PHE A 29 -16.61 -0.09 -15.69
N PHE A 30 -15.64 0.63 -16.26
CA PHE A 30 -15.59 0.92 -17.70
C PHE A 30 -15.33 -0.32 -18.55
N TYR A 31 -14.51 -1.26 -18.05
CA TYR A 31 -14.18 -2.50 -18.76
C TYR A 31 -15.15 -3.64 -18.46
N ASN A 32 -16.17 -3.43 -17.58
CA ASN A 32 -17.13 -4.46 -17.15
C ASN A 32 -16.45 -5.72 -16.59
N GLU A 33 -15.43 -5.53 -15.76
CA GLU A 33 -14.64 -6.62 -15.18
C GLU A 33 -15.26 -7.16 -13.88
N TYR A 34 -14.94 -8.40 -13.53
CA TYR A 34 -15.50 -9.10 -12.36
C TYR A 34 -14.94 -8.63 -11.02
N ASP A 35 -13.83 -7.91 -11.01
CA ASP A 35 -13.10 -7.44 -9.83
C ASP A 35 -13.68 -6.18 -9.16
N LEU A 36 -14.69 -5.57 -9.78
CA LEU A 36 -15.35 -4.34 -9.29
C LEU A 36 -15.74 -4.42 -7.80
N TYR A 37 -16.40 -5.52 -7.40
CA TYR A 37 -16.85 -5.70 -6.02
C TYR A 37 -15.69 -5.88 -5.05
N GLY A 38 -14.59 -6.50 -5.47
CA GLY A 38 -13.37 -6.63 -4.69
C GLY A 38 -12.80 -5.27 -4.29
N PHE A 39 -12.72 -4.34 -5.24
CA PHE A 39 -12.29 -2.97 -4.98
C PHE A 39 -13.28 -2.16 -4.16
N LEU A 40 -14.59 -2.29 -4.42
CA LEU A 40 -15.63 -1.61 -3.67
C LEU A 40 -15.60 -1.98 -2.18
N TYR A 41 -15.56 -3.27 -1.86
CA TYR A 41 -15.51 -3.73 -0.46
C TYR A 41 -14.20 -3.32 0.23
N SER A 42 -13.06 -3.42 -0.46
CA SER A 42 -11.76 -2.99 0.06
C SER A 42 -11.72 -1.49 0.35
N SER A 43 -12.19 -0.68 -0.60
CA SER A 43 -12.29 0.78 -0.45
C SER A 43 -13.22 1.17 0.70
N ALA A 44 -14.41 0.57 0.76
CA ALA A 44 -15.37 0.81 1.84
C ALA A 44 -14.76 0.46 3.20
N PHE A 45 -14.15 -0.72 3.34
CA PHE A 45 -13.48 -1.13 4.57
C PHE A 45 -12.41 -0.10 5.01
N CYS A 46 -11.57 0.36 4.08
CA CYS A 46 -10.51 1.32 4.36
C CYS A 46 -11.08 2.68 4.81
N ILE A 47 -12.10 3.18 4.12
CA ILE A 47 -12.71 4.48 4.44
C ILE A 47 -13.48 4.41 5.75
N PHE A 48 -14.32 3.38 5.96
CA PHE A 48 -15.12 3.25 7.17
C PHE A 48 -14.29 2.97 8.42
N SER A 49 -13.14 2.30 8.30
CA SER A 49 -12.21 2.10 9.42
C SER A 49 -11.25 3.28 9.60
N GLY A 50 -10.71 3.81 8.51
CA GLY A 50 -9.67 4.83 8.52
C GLY A 50 -10.20 6.22 8.89
N PHE A 51 -11.29 6.65 8.27
CA PHE A 51 -11.82 8.01 8.48
C PHE A 51 -12.24 8.28 9.93
N PRO A 52 -13.02 7.42 10.62
CA PRO A 52 -13.33 7.63 12.02
C PRO A 52 -12.08 7.62 12.90
N MET A 53 -11.14 6.70 12.62
CA MET A 53 -9.88 6.61 13.36
C MET A 53 -9.06 7.89 13.20
N TRP A 54 -8.93 8.43 12.01
CA TRP A 54 -8.27 9.70 11.75
C TRP A 54 -8.99 10.87 12.41
N TYR A 55 -10.32 10.96 12.28
CA TYR A 55 -11.12 12.09 12.78
C TYR A 55 -11.14 12.15 14.30
N LEU A 56 -11.31 10.99 15.00
CA LEU A 56 -11.45 10.92 16.44
C LEU A 56 -10.12 11.02 17.20
N THR A 57 -9.00 10.69 16.55
CA THR A 57 -7.69 10.64 17.19
C THR A 57 -6.80 11.84 16.88
N ARG A 58 -7.38 12.99 16.50
CA ARG A 58 -6.61 14.21 16.18
C ARG A 58 -5.61 14.56 17.28
N TYR A 59 -4.36 14.78 16.88
CA TYR A 59 -3.24 14.98 17.79
C TYR A 59 -2.42 16.23 17.40
N LYS A 60 -2.08 17.10 18.38
CA LYS A 60 -1.38 18.38 18.14
C LYS A 60 0.06 18.44 18.67
N ARG A 61 0.60 17.36 19.26
CA ARG A 61 1.95 17.39 19.87
C ARG A 61 3.01 16.81 18.94
N SER A 62 4.30 17.21 19.16
CA SER A 62 5.44 16.68 18.43
C SER A 62 5.63 15.17 18.63
N LEU A 63 5.97 14.47 17.56
CA LEU A 63 6.30 13.05 17.56
C LEU A 63 7.73 12.86 18.08
N THR A 64 7.97 11.76 18.79
CA THR A 64 9.32 11.32 19.15
C THR A 64 9.89 10.44 18.04
N SER A 65 11.23 10.31 17.95
CA SER A 65 11.87 9.43 16.96
C SER A 65 11.38 7.98 17.06
N ARG A 66 11.12 7.48 18.29
CA ARG A 66 10.56 6.13 18.51
C ARG A 66 9.15 5.98 17.95
N ASP A 67 8.32 7.01 18.10
CA ASP A 67 6.95 7.01 17.51
C ASP A 67 7.05 7.00 15.99
N GLY A 68 8.00 7.75 15.40
CA GLY A 68 8.24 7.77 13.95
C GLY A 68 8.59 6.40 13.37
N PHE A 69 9.54 5.68 13.95
CA PHE A 69 9.90 4.34 13.50
C PHE A 69 8.73 3.35 13.59
N ALA A 70 7.98 3.38 14.71
CA ALA A 70 6.82 2.52 14.88
C ALA A 70 5.72 2.82 13.86
N ILE A 71 5.44 4.10 13.60
CA ILE A 71 4.46 4.54 12.59
C ILE A 71 4.86 4.02 11.21
N VAL A 72 6.11 4.22 10.80
CA VAL A 72 6.58 3.78 9.50
C VAL A 72 6.47 2.27 9.36
N THR A 73 7.01 1.49 10.31
CA THR A 73 6.95 0.02 10.25
C THR A 73 5.52 -0.50 10.14
N LEU A 74 4.61 0.02 10.98
CA LEU A 74 3.21 -0.40 10.95
C LEU A 74 2.50 0.07 9.68
N SER A 75 2.84 1.24 9.15
CA SER A 75 2.28 1.73 7.89
C SER A 75 2.60 0.81 6.72
N TRP A 76 3.85 0.31 6.63
CA TRP A 76 4.23 -0.65 5.59
C TRP A 76 3.45 -1.95 5.67
N ILE A 77 3.35 -2.54 6.87
CA ILE A 77 2.61 -3.78 7.11
C ILE A 77 1.12 -3.58 6.78
N ILE A 78 0.51 -2.51 7.28
CA ILE A 78 -0.91 -2.22 7.06
C ILE A 78 -1.19 -1.95 5.58
N THR A 79 -0.33 -1.19 4.90
CA THR A 79 -0.48 -0.94 3.46
C THR A 79 -0.43 -2.24 2.66
N ALA A 80 0.48 -3.16 3.01
CA ALA A 80 0.57 -4.45 2.34
C ALA A 80 -0.66 -5.34 2.62
N VAL A 81 -1.13 -5.40 3.87
CA VAL A 81 -2.35 -6.15 4.23
C VAL A 81 -3.58 -5.61 3.50
N VAL A 82 -3.76 -4.30 3.54
CA VAL A 82 -4.92 -3.65 2.90
C VAL A 82 -4.82 -3.67 1.39
N GLY A 83 -3.61 -3.48 0.85
CA GLY A 83 -3.34 -3.59 -0.58
C GLY A 83 -3.59 -4.99 -1.16
N ALA A 84 -3.53 -6.03 -0.31
CA ALA A 84 -3.87 -7.40 -0.69
C ALA A 84 -5.39 -7.64 -0.81
N LEU A 85 -6.21 -6.84 -0.13
CA LEU A 85 -7.67 -7.07 -0.10
C LEU A 85 -8.32 -7.07 -1.50
N PRO A 86 -8.03 -6.12 -2.41
CA PRO A 86 -8.60 -6.18 -3.75
C PRO A 86 -8.26 -7.45 -4.51
N PHE A 87 -7.01 -7.94 -4.41
CA PHE A 87 -6.59 -9.18 -5.06
C PHE A 87 -7.34 -10.40 -4.54
N TYR A 88 -7.51 -10.48 -3.21
CA TYR A 88 -8.19 -11.59 -2.55
C TYR A 88 -9.70 -11.55 -2.75
N LEU A 89 -10.34 -10.39 -2.51
CA LEU A 89 -11.79 -10.26 -2.55
C LEU A 89 -12.35 -10.29 -3.98
N SER A 90 -11.55 -9.95 -4.99
CA SER A 90 -11.95 -10.13 -6.38
C SER A 90 -11.84 -11.59 -6.86
N GLY A 91 -11.12 -12.44 -6.11
CA GLY A 91 -10.79 -13.80 -6.54
C GLY A 91 -9.64 -13.88 -7.56
N ALA A 92 -9.03 -12.74 -7.92
CA ALA A 92 -7.87 -12.72 -8.83
C ALA A 92 -6.69 -13.50 -8.25
N ILE A 93 -6.51 -13.46 -6.93
CA ILE A 93 -5.56 -14.27 -6.18
C ILE A 93 -6.33 -14.97 -5.04
N PRO A 94 -6.70 -16.25 -5.21
CA PRO A 94 -7.61 -16.94 -4.29
C PRO A 94 -7.04 -17.17 -2.88
N ASN A 95 -5.72 -17.21 -2.74
CA ASN A 95 -5.05 -17.43 -1.46
C ASN A 95 -4.62 -16.07 -0.87
N PHE A 96 -5.04 -15.77 0.36
CA PHE A 96 -4.68 -14.51 1.04
C PHE A 96 -3.16 -14.35 1.24
N THR A 97 -2.43 -15.43 1.51
CA THR A 97 -0.97 -15.38 1.68
C THR A 97 -0.29 -14.92 0.39
N ASP A 98 -0.76 -15.42 -0.74
CA ASP A 98 -0.26 -15.08 -2.06
C ASP A 98 -0.64 -13.63 -2.44
N ALA A 99 -1.88 -13.21 -2.15
CA ALA A 99 -2.32 -11.83 -2.32
C ALA A 99 -1.49 -10.85 -1.46
N PHE A 100 -1.19 -11.24 -0.22
CA PHE A 100 -0.32 -10.47 0.67
C PHE A 100 1.12 -10.40 0.14
N PHE A 101 1.67 -11.51 -0.34
CA PHE A 101 3.00 -11.53 -0.95
C PHE A 101 3.08 -10.57 -2.15
N GLU A 102 2.10 -10.64 -3.06
CA GLU A 102 2.04 -9.77 -4.24
C GLU A 102 1.94 -8.30 -3.86
N SER A 103 1.09 -7.99 -2.87
CA SER A 103 0.93 -6.62 -2.33
C SER A 103 2.21 -6.14 -1.65
N MET A 104 2.82 -6.96 -0.78
CA MET A 104 4.07 -6.61 -0.09
C MET A 104 5.21 -6.39 -1.09
N SER A 105 5.34 -7.26 -2.09
CA SER A 105 6.32 -7.11 -3.16
C SER A 105 6.14 -5.80 -3.94
N GLY A 106 4.89 -5.41 -4.22
CA GLY A 106 4.58 -4.12 -4.81
C GLY A 106 5.00 -2.96 -3.91
N VAL A 107 4.51 -2.94 -2.68
CA VAL A 107 4.76 -1.85 -1.73
C VAL A 107 6.24 -1.71 -1.38
N THR A 108 6.99 -2.81 -1.27
CA THR A 108 8.46 -2.77 -1.05
C THR A 108 9.27 -2.53 -2.32
N THR A 109 8.60 -2.37 -3.48
CA THR A 109 9.26 -2.21 -4.78
C THR A 109 10.20 -3.34 -5.17
N THR A 110 10.02 -4.53 -4.58
CA THR A 110 10.84 -5.71 -4.85
C THR A 110 10.61 -6.25 -6.27
N GLY A 111 9.38 -6.17 -6.79
CA GLY A 111 9.03 -6.63 -8.14
C GLY A 111 8.92 -8.15 -8.30
N ALA A 112 9.08 -8.92 -7.23
CA ALA A 112 8.83 -10.37 -7.26
C ALA A 112 7.33 -10.64 -7.43
N SER A 113 6.95 -11.61 -8.25
CA SER A 113 5.55 -11.94 -8.52
C SER A 113 5.32 -13.45 -8.53
N ILE A 114 4.17 -13.84 -7.99
CA ILE A 114 3.67 -15.21 -8.05
C ILE A 114 2.78 -15.47 -9.27
N LEU A 115 2.37 -14.40 -9.94
CA LEU A 115 1.34 -14.45 -11.02
C LEU A 115 1.86 -15.11 -12.31
N GLY A 116 3.15 -15.25 -12.48
CA GLY A 116 3.75 -15.95 -13.62
C GLY A 116 4.03 -17.44 -13.39
N ASN A 117 3.70 -17.99 -12.23
CA ASN A 117 4.01 -19.37 -11.89
C ASN A 117 2.76 -20.26 -12.10
N PRO A 118 2.79 -21.22 -13.04
CA PRO A 118 1.66 -22.14 -13.29
C PRO A 118 1.31 -23.01 -12.08
N LEU A 119 2.24 -23.23 -11.15
CA LEU A 119 1.99 -24.03 -9.94
C LEU A 119 1.17 -23.29 -8.90
N THR A 120 1.32 -21.95 -8.82
CA THR A 120 0.57 -21.10 -7.87
C THR A 120 -0.73 -20.58 -8.47
N MET A 121 -0.76 -20.38 -9.79
CA MET A 121 -1.90 -19.80 -10.53
C MET A 121 -2.23 -20.62 -11.79
N PRO A 122 -2.70 -21.87 -11.63
CA PRO A 122 -3.00 -22.75 -12.77
C PRO A 122 -4.12 -22.24 -13.67
N HIS A 123 -4.96 -21.31 -13.17
CA HIS A 123 -6.04 -20.68 -13.94
C HIS A 123 -5.58 -19.52 -14.85
N LEU A 124 -4.31 -19.08 -14.74
CA LEU A 124 -3.73 -18.05 -15.60
C LEU A 124 -3.03 -18.68 -16.83
N GLU A 125 -3.78 -19.37 -17.67
CA GLU A 125 -3.24 -20.05 -18.86
C GLU A 125 -2.53 -19.11 -19.83
N HIS A 126 -2.92 -17.84 -19.86
CA HIS A 126 -2.35 -16.80 -20.73
C HIS A 126 -1.42 -15.82 -20.00
N GLY A 127 -0.97 -16.15 -18.78
CA GLY A 127 -0.04 -15.32 -17.98
C GLY A 127 -0.72 -14.10 -17.34
N ILE A 128 0.11 -13.15 -16.91
CA ILE A 128 -0.31 -11.96 -16.15
C ILE A 128 -1.28 -11.08 -16.94
N GLU A 129 -1.17 -11.07 -18.26
CA GLU A 129 -2.01 -10.27 -19.18
C GLU A 129 -3.48 -10.68 -19.19
N SER A 130 -3.81 -11.87 -18.69
CA SER A 130 -5.19 -12.34 -18.57
C SER A 130 -5.92 -11.79 -17.34
N LEU A 131 -5.21 -11.10 -16.45
CA LEU A 131 -5.82 -10.45 -15.28
C LEU A 131 -6.60 -9.20 -15.68
N PRO A 132 -7.65 -8.85 -14.90
CA PRO A 132 -8.39 -7.59 -15.08
C PRO A 132 -7.46 -6.37 -15.08
N MET A 133 -7.77 -5.39 -15.91
CA MET A 133 -7.02 -4.15 -16.05
C MET A 133 -6.92 -3.38 -14.72
N ALA A 134 -7.97 -3.42 -13.90
CA ALA A 134 -7.96 -2.77 -12.59
C ALA A 134 -6.99 -3.46 -11.62
N ILE A 135 -6.86 -4.78 -11.67
CA ILE A 135 -5.87 -5.56 -10.90
C ILE A 135 -4.44 -5.21 -11.35
N LEU A 136 -4.18 -5.15 -12.65
CA LEU A 136 -2.87 -4.78 -13.21
C LEU A 136 -2.50 -3.34 -12.83
N PHE A 137 -3.47 -2.43 -12.93
CA PHE A 137 -3.29 -1.05 -12.49
C PHE A 137 -2.95 -0.99 -10.98
N TRP A 138 -3.69 -1.71 -10.14
CA TRP A 138 -3.49 -1.70 -8.69
C TRP A 138 -2.11 -2.22 -8.29
N ARG A 139 -1.63 -3.29 -8.92
CA ARG A 139 -0.25 -3.78 -8.74
C ARG A 139 0.80 -2.69 -9.00
N SER A 140 0.69 -2.04 -10.16
CA SER A 140 1.60 -0.97 -10.57
C SER A 140 1.50 0.24 -9.64
N PHE A 141 0.29 0.57 -9.19
CA PHE A 141 0.03 1.67 -8.28
C PHE A 141 0.61 1.43 -6.87
N LEU A 142 0.51 0.20 -6.36
CA LEU A 142 1.17 -0.17 -5.09
C LEU A 142 2.69 0.00 -5.17
N GLN A 143 3.30 -0.38 -6.29
CA GLN A 143 4.73 -0.19 -6.51
C GLN A 143 5.10 1.31 -6.59
N TRP A 144 4.26 2.12 -7.22
CA TRP A 144 4.44 3.56 -7.25
C TRP A 144 4.31 4.20 -5.86
N ILE A 145 3.29 3.84 -5.07
CA ILE A 145 3.13 4.28 -3.67
C ILE A 145 4.36 3.89 -2.86
N GLY A 146 4.83 2.65 -3.01
CA GLY A 146 6.01 2.16 -2.30
C GLY A 146 7.27 2.96 -2.61
N GLY A 147 7.53 3.24 -3.88
CA GLY A 147 8.65 4.06 -4.32
C GLY A 147 8.60 5.48 -3.75
N MET A 148 7.42 6.12 -3.78
CA MET A 148 7.20 7.43 -3.14
C MET A 148 7.37 7.36 -1.62
N GLY A 149 6.89 6.28 -0.99
CA GLY A 149 7.00 6.04 0.45
C GLY A 149 8.46 5.98 0.92
N ILE A 150 9.33 5.33 0.16
CA ILE A 150 10.78 5.27 0.44
C ILE A 150 11.39 6.66 0.42
N ILE A 151 11.07 7.48 -0.59
CA ILE A 151 11.59 8.86 -0.70
C ILE A 151 11.16 9.69 0.51
N VAL A 152 9.88 9.63 0.88
CA VAL A 152 9.35 10.35 2.05
C VAL A 152 10.02 9.87 3.33
N PHE A 153 10.25 8.56 3.45
CA PHE A 153 10.95 7.96 4.60
C PHE A 153 12.37 8.50 4.74
N TYR A 154 13.14 8.55 3.65
CA TYR A 154 14.48 9.12 3.66
C TYR A 154 14.48 10.59 4.08
N ILE A 155 13.61 11.40 3.48
CA ILE A 155 13.51 12.84 3.81
C ILE A 155 13.14 13.05 5.29
N ALA A 156 12.30 12.19 5.86
CA ALA A 156 11.88 12.30 7.25
C ALA A 156 12.95 11.83 8.25
N ILE A 157 13.70 10.77 7.93
CA ILE A 157 14.63 10.12 8.86
C ILE A 157 16.04 10.71 8.82
N LEU A 158 16.53 11.12 7.64
CA LEU A 158 17.89 11.67 7.53
C LEU A 158 18.18 12.82 8.50
N PRO A 159 17.29 13.82 8.70
CA PRO A 159 17.51 14.86 9.70
C PRO A 159 17.55 14.33 11.14
N LEU A 160 16.79 13.26 11.44
CA LEU A 160 16.74 12.63 12.77
C LEU A 160 18.04 11.87 13.10
N LEU A 161 18.74 11.40 12.07
CA LEU A 161 20.05 10.74 12.20
C LEU A 161 21.22 11.72 12.22
N GLY A 162 20.95 13.04 12.15
CA GLY A 162 22.00 14.07 12.11
C GLY A 162 22.77 14.12 10.79
N VAL A 163 22.33 13.37 9.79
CA VAL A 163 22.92 13.37 8.44
C VAL A 163 22.20 14.41 7.59
N GLY A 164 22.83 15.54 7.35
CA GLY A 164 22.29 16.55 6.45
C GLY A 164 22.26 16.01 5.00
N GLY A 165 21.14 16.20 4.27
CA GLY A 165 21.00 15.73 2.88
C GLY A 165 22.13 16.19 1.95
N VAL A 166 22.76 17.32 2.24
CA VAL A 166 23.94 17.84 1.52
C VAL A 166 25.17 16.95 1.72
N GLN A 167 25.32 16.28 2.86
CA GLN A 167 26.46 15.38 3.10
C GLN A 167 26.35 14.07 2.33
N LEU A 168 25.11 13.54 2.17
CA LEU A 168 24.86 12.37 1.32
C LEU A 168 25.06 12.69 -0.14
N PHE A 169 24.59 13.84 -0.62
CA PHE A 169 24.80 14.28 -2.00
C PHE A 169 26.29 14.42 -2.33
N LYS A 170 27.11 14.94 -1.38
CA LYS A 170 28.56 15.02 -1.54
C LYS A 170 29.28 13.66 -1.50
N ALA A 171 28.69 12.63 -0.86
CA ALA A 171 29.24 11.29 -0.81
C ALA A 171 28.95 10.48 -2.09
N GLU A 172 27.86 10.83 -2.81
CA GLU A 172 27.47 10.16 -4.07
C GLU A 172 27.90 10.90 -5.34
N ALA A 173 28.22 12.20 -5.22
CA ALA A 173 28.75 12.97 -6.35
C ALA A 173 30.29 12.88 -6.36
N PRO A 174 30.92 12.29 -7.41
CA PRO A 174 32.36 12.24 -7.55
C PRO A 174 32.99 13.62 -7.74
#